data_b57f2ad9fc413cab60ba8f448421fd8f
#
_entry.id   b57f2ad9fc413cab60ba8f448421fd8f
#
_cell.length_a   1.000
_cell.length_b   1.000
_cell.length_c   1.000
_cell.angle_alpha   90.00
_cell.angle_beta   90.00
_cell.angle_gamma   90.00
#
_symmetry.space_group_name_H-M   'P 1'
#
loop_
_entity.id
_entity.type
_entity.pdbx_description
1 polymer ?
#
loop_
_entity_poly.entity_id
_entity_poly.type
_entity_poly.pdbx_seq_one_letter_code
_entity_poly.pdbx_strand_id
1 'polypeptide(L)'
;GAEGFVILSGFMLGMLNRVRLQKAVLLTISWGLYLRAWKIYRINIIIILSFLLLGYLPFINVFEVTHFTDRYSGTTWSLYPVTPQIKETWFNIVLYLQIGPHQTQILGLYIFLLLLSPLFLGMLQKGYVYWLLGLSLLVYGGWQMWPVRATPSQFEFAFPLLAWQFIFVLGMCSGWYKEDLISFARTPAGKVVLVALVIIALLLGFIAQNHTNPFMPPALLMHSLSPEDFNAFYHTWAAKNGLGPVRVLNDICLMVTVYLV
;
A
#
# COMPACT_ATOMS: atom_id res chain seq x y z
N GLY A 1 -0.94 -9.38 -2.11
CA GLY A 1 -1.88 -8.36 -1.72
C GLY A 1 -1.50 -6.96 -2.18
N ALA A 2 -2.19 -5.97 -1.65
CA ALA A 2 -1.94 -4.56 -1.94
C ALA A 2 -0.52 -4.12 -1.58
N GLU A 3 0.02 -4.65 -0.50
CA GLU A 3 1.38 -4.42 -0.02
C GLU A 3 2.41 -4.76 -1.10
N GLY A 4 2.32 -5.96 -1.67
CA GLY A 4 3.20 -6.40 -2.75
C GLY A 4 3.12 -5.49 -3.97
N PHE A 5 1.92 -5.01 -4.34
CA PHE A 5 1.76 -4.02 -5.42
C PHE A 5 2.49 -2.71 -5.11
N VAL A 6 2.37 -2.19 -3.90
CA VAL A 6 2.99 -0.92 -3.50
C VAL A 6 4.52 -1.05 -3.45
N ILE A 7 5.04 -2.12 -2.83
CA ILE A 7 6.48 -2.38 -2.77
C ILE A 7 7.07 -2.55 -4.17
N LEU A 8 6.43 -3.38 -5.00
CA LEU A 8 6.89 -3.64 -6.37
C LEU A 8 6.84 -2.37 -7.23
N SER A 9 5.81 -1.56 -7.05
CA SER A 9 5.71 -0.26 -7.74
C SER A 9 6.84 0.68 -7.35
N GLY A 10 7.18 0.76 -6.07
CA GLY A 10 8.35 1.49 -5.57
C GLY A 10 9.65 0.94 -6.17
N PHE A 11 9.84 -0.37 -6.09
CA PHE A 11 11.02 -1.06 -6.62
C PHE A 11 11.25 -0.76 -8.11
N MET A 12 10.21 -0.91 -8.92
CA MET A 12 10.28 -0.62 -10.35
C MET A 12 10.60 0.86 -10.63
N LEU A 13 10.03 1.77 -9.84
CA LEU A 13 10.34 3.20 -9.97
C LEU A 13 11.80 3.49 -9.63
N GLY A 14 12.33 2.93 -8.55
CA GLY A 14 13.73 3.09 -8.16
C GLY A 14 14.67 2.55 -9.22
N MET A 15 14.46 1.30 -9.64
CA MET A 15 15.29 0.61 -10.62
C MET A 15 15.32 1.33 -11.98
N LEU A 16 14.15 1.64 -12.54
CA LEU A 16 14.06 2.26 -13.86
C LEU A 16 14.60 3.69 -13.87
N ASN A 17 14.33 4.46 -12.82
CA ASN A 17 14.73 5.85 -12.81
C ASN A 17 16.20 6.05 -12.42
N ARG A 18 16.84 5.11 -11.74
CA ARG A 18 18.31 5.11 -11.57
C ARG A 18 19.00 5.14 -12.96
N VAL A 19 18.57 4.29 -13.89
CA VAL A 19 19.12 4.24 -15.25
C VAL A 19 18.75 5.48 -16.06
N ARG A 20 17.50 5.95 -15.95
CA ARG A 20 17.04 7.14 -16.68
C ARG A 20 17.74 8.43 -16.23
N LEU A 21 18.03 8.58 -14.95
CA LEU A 21 18.72 9.75 -14.39
C LEU A 21 20.19 9.86 -14.83
N GLN A 22 20.79 8.79 -15.39
CA GLN A 22 22.09 8.87 -16.06
C GLN A 22 22.00 9.56 -17.43
N LYS A 23 20.81 9.62 -18.04
CA LYS A 23 20.60 10.11 -19.41
C LYS A 23 19.66 11.32 -19.48
N ALA A 24 18.91 11.60 -18.43
CA ALA A 24 17.90 12.66 -18.41
C ALA A 24 17.93 13.43 -17.06
N VAL A 25 17.50 14.68 -17.10
CA VAL A 25 17.39 15.54 -15.91
C VAL A 25 16.19 15.10 -15.06
N LEU A 26 16.32 15.22 -13.75
CA LEU A 26 15.25 14.88 -12.79
C LEU A 26 13.92 15.56 -13.14
N LEU A 27 13.95 16.81 -13.61
CA LEU A 27 12.74 17.56 -14.02
C LEU A 27 11.93 16.85 -15.10
N THR A 28 12.62 16.33 -16.14
CA THR A 28 11.96 15.58 -17.24
C THR A 28 11.31 14.30 -16.73
N ILE A 29 11.97 13.58 -15.84
CA ILE A 29 11.44 12.36 -15.21
C ILE A 29 10.24 12.71 -14.33
N SER A 30 10.36 13.77 -13.54
CA SER A 30 9.28 14.27 -12.66
C SER A 30 8.02 14.60 -13.47
N TRP A 31 8.18 15.28 -14.59
CA TRP A 31 7.07 15.59 -15.49
C TRP A 31 6.37 14.33 -15.99
N GLY A 32 7.14 13.32 -16.39
CA GLY A 32 6.59 12.01 -16.78
C GLY A 32 5.80 11.31 -15.66
N LEU A 33 6.26 11.42 -14.40
CA LEU A 33 5.56 10.88 -13.23
C LEU A 33 4.26 11.64 -12.95
N TYR A 34 4.26 12.96 -13.05
CA TYR A 34 3.06 13.78 -12.90
C TYR A 34 2.02 13.49 -14.00
N LEU A 35 2.45 13.34 -15.25
CA LEU A 35 1.54 12.94 -16.33
C LEU A 35 0.94 11.55 -16.09
N ARG A 36 1.73 10.62 -15.53
CA ARG A 36 1.24 9.28 -15.16
C ARG A 36 0.22 9.37 -14.01
N ALA A 37 0.52 10.16 -12.97
CA ALA A 37 -0.41 10.40 -11.86
C ALA A 37 -1.72 11.00 -12.37
N TRP A 38 -1.63 12.01 -13.24
CA TRP A 38 -2.79 12.64 -13.88
C TRP A 38 -3.62 11.69 -14.72
N LYS A 39 -2.96 10.79 -15.48
CA LYS A 39 -3.68 9.76 -16.25
C LYS A 39 -4.46 8.82 -15.35
N ILE A 40 -3.85 8.32 -14.25
CA ILE A 40 -4.51 7.44 -13.29
C ILE A 40 -5.66 8.17 -12.59
N TYR A 41 -5.45 9.42 -12.20
CA TYR A 41 -6.47 10.24 -11.59
C TYR A 41 -7.71 10.37 -12.50
N ARG A 42 -7.53 10.72 -13.78
CA ARG A 42 -8.64 10.82 -14.75
C ARG A 42 -9.37 9.50 -14.94
N ILE A 43 -8.63 8.37 -15.01
CA ILE A 43 -9.23 7.04 -15.11
C ILE A 43 -10.07 6.75 -13.86
N ASN A 44 -9.58 7.08 -12.66
CA ASN A 44 -10.31 6.86 -11.43
C ASN A 44 -11.59 7.70 -11.37
N ILE A 45 -11.54 8.96 -11.79
CA ILE A 45 -12.74 9.82 -11.94
C ILE A 45 -13.75 9.18 -12.91
N ILE A 46 -13.30 8.70 -14.06
CA ILE A 46 -14.19 8.04 -15.05
C ILE A 46 -14.86 6.82 -14.42
N ILE A 47 -14.12 6.00 -13.69
CA ILE A 47 -14.65 4.82 -12.99
C ILE A 47 -15.72 5.25 -11.97
N ILE A 48 -15.44 6.25 -11.14
CA ILE A 48 -16.37 6.77 -10.14
C ILE A 48 -17.68 7.22 -10.81
N LEU A 49 -17.57 8.04 -11.85
CA LEU A 49 -18.73 8.57 -12.57
C LEU A 49 -19.50 7.46 -13.29
N SER A 50 -18.80 6.45 -13.85
CA SER A 50 -19.44 5.30 -14.49
C SER A 50 -20.33 4.52 -13.50
N PHE A 51 -19.83 4.23 -12.30
CA PHE A 51 -20.64 3.53 -11.28
C PHE A 51 -21.76 4.39 -10.71
N LEU A 52 -21.57 5.71 -10.62
CA LEU A 52 -22.67 6.63 -10.30
C LEU A 52 -23.80 6.53 -11.35
N LEU A 53 -23.46 6.57 -12.64
CA LEU A 53 -24.44 6.47 -13.72
C LEU A 53 -25.11 5.10 -13.76
N LEU A 54 -24.34 4.02 -13.62
CA LEU A 54 -24.88 2.65 -13.59
C LEU A 54 -25.83 2.43 -12.41
N GLY A 55 -25.60 3.10 -11.27
CA GLY A 55 -26.48 3.02 -10.10
C GLY A 55 -27.89 3.63 -10.33
N TYR A 56 -28.07 4.44 -11.36
CA TYR A 56 -29.39 4.94 -11.74
C TYR A 56 -30.18 3.97 -12.64
N LEU A 57 -29.54 2.89 -13.13
CA LEU A 57 -30.20 1.92 -14.00
C LEU A 57 -30.82 0.80 -13.15
N PRO A 58 -32.16 0.64 -13.14
CA PRO A 58 -32.86 -0.25 -12.20
C PRO A 58 -32.60 -1.74 -12.44
N PHE A 59 -32.03 -2.10 -13.58
CA PHE A 59 -31.72 -3.49 -13.95
C PHE A 59 -30.25 -3.87 -13.68
N ILE A 60 -29.42 -2.94 -13.17
CA ILE A 60 -28.00 -3.19 -12.83
C ILE A 60 -27.84 -3.20 -11.33
N ASN A 61 -27.38 -4.32 -10.78
CA ASN A 61 -27.00 -4.38 -9.37
C ASN A 61 -25.57 -3.89 -9.18
N VAL A 62 -25.43 -2.70 -8.62
CA VAL A 62 -24.13 -2.08 -8.31
C VAL A 62 -23.76 -2.18 -6.81
N PHE A 63 -24.53 -2.94 -6.03
CA PHE A 63 -24.36 -3.02 -4.57
C PHE A 63 -22.93 -3.38 -4.17
N GLU A 64 -22.34 -4.43 -4.77
CA GLU A 64 -20.99 -4.92 -4.45
C GLU A 64 -19.87 -3.93 -4.77
N VAL A 65 -20.12 -2.91 -5.59
CA VAL A 65 -19.13 -1.88 -5.98
C VAL A 65 -19.37 -0.59 -5.23
N THR A 66 -20.59 -0.34 -4.78
CA THR A 66 -20.99 0.89 -4.07
C THR A 66 -21.04 0.72 -2.55
N HIS A 67 -20.93 -0.50 -2.07
CA HIS A 67 -20.92 -0.82 -0.65
C HIS A 67 -19.70 -1.69 -0.31
N PHE A 68 -19.24 -1.56 0.92
CA PHE A 68 -18.20 -2.41 1.49
C PHE A 68 -18.74 -3.08 2.74
N THR A 69 -18.77 -4.41 2.72
CA THR A 69 -19.15 -5.20 3.89
C THR A 69 -17.88 -5.77 4.53
N ASP A 70 -17.64 -5.37 5.77
CA ASP A 70 -16.57 -5.97 6.57
C ASP A 70 -16.97 -7.38 6.97
N ARG A 71 -16.17 -8.35 6.57
CA ARG A 71 -16.43 -9.77 6.86
C ARG A 71 -16.29 -10.13 8.34
N TYR A 72 -15.58 -9.32 9.12
CA TYR A 72 -15.39 -9.54 10.54
C TYR A 72 -16.59 -9.07 11.37
N SER A 73 -17.01 -7.82 11.15
CA SER A 73 -18.09 -7.20 11.89
C SER A 73 -19.46 -7.40 11.27
N GLY A 74 -19.52 -7.85 10.00
CA GLY A 74 -20.74 -7.90 9.19
C GLY A 74 -21.30 -6.51 8.85
N THR A 75 -20.61 -5.43 9.22
CA THR A 75 -21.08 -4.07 9.00
C THR A 75 -20.89 -3.67 7.54
N THR A 76 -21.92 -3.08 6.95
CA THR A 76 -21.90 -2.59 5.58
C THR A 76 -21.87 -1.08 5.56
N TRP A 77 -20.89 -0.51 4.85
CA TRP A 77 -20.75 0.94 4.62
C TRP A 77 -21.04 1.29 3.18
N SER A 78 -21.83 2.35 2.95
CA SER A 78 -21.98 2.93 1.62
C SER A 78 -20.70 3.68 1.23
N LEU A 79 -20.17 3.37 0.06
CA LEU A 79 -19.01 4.02 -0.54
C LEU A 79 -19.40 5.21 -1.43
N TYR A 80 -20.71 5.37 -1.66
CA TYR A 80 -21.31 6.46 -2.41
C TYR A 80 -22.40 7.10 -1.55
N PRO A 81 -22.36 8.41 -1.32
CA PRO A 81 -23.37 9.07 -0.49
C PRO A 81 -24.74 9.02 -1.15
N VAL A 82 -25.75 8.64 -0.38
CA VAL A 82 -27.14 8.44 -0.84
C VAL A 82 -28.01 9.69 -0.65
N THR A 83 -27.51 10.74 0.04
CA THR A 83 -28.33 11.85 0.48
C THR A 83 -28.38 13.03 -0.51
N PRO A 84 -29.59 13.53 -0.89
CA PRO A 84 -29.77 14.64 -1.83
C PRO A 84 -29.24 16.00 -1.36
N GLN A 85 -28.86 16.13 -0.10
CA GLN A 85 -28.42 17.39 0.54
C GLN A 85 -27.03 17.87 0.09
N ILE A 86 -26.34 17.11 -0.77
CA ILE A 86 -24.93 17.31 -1.13
C ILE A 86 -24.77 17.95 -2.53
N LYS A 87 -25.78 18.60 -3.10
CA LYS A 87 -25.70 19.12 -4.49
C LYS A 87 -24.49 20.03 -4.75
N GLU A 88 -24.13 20.89 -3.81
CA GLU A 88 -22.97 21.80 -3.96
C GLU A 88 -21.63 21.11 -3.68
N THR A 89 -21.64 19.99 -2.98
CA THR A 89 -20.44 19.26 -2.54
C THR A 89 -20.04 18.11 -3.48
N TRP A 90 -20.92 17.69 -4.39
CA TRP A 90 -20.67 16.56 -5.29
C TRP A 90 -19.40 16.73 -6.13
N PHE A 91 -19.20 17.91 -6.67
CA PHE A 91 -18.02 18.19 -7.48
C PHE A 91 -16.73 18.02 -6.65
N ASN A 92 -16.70 18.58 -5.44
CA ASN A 92 -15.56 18.44 -4.53
C ASN A 92 -15.35 16.99 -4.10
N ILE A 93 -16.42 16.25 -3.80
CA ILE A 93 -16.36 14.84 -3.38
C ILE A 93 -15.72 13.98 -4.47
N VAL A 94 -16.09 14.19 -5.73
CA VAL A 94 -15.50 13.49 -6.88
C VAL A 94 -14.05 13.91 -7.09
N LEU A 95 -13.75 15.21 -7.09
CA LEU A 95 -12.40 15.72 -7.29
C LEU A 95 -11.41 15.23 -6.22
N TYR A 96 -11.81 15.21 -4.97
CA TYR A 96 -10.97 14.74 -3.87
C TYR A 96 -11.00 13.20 -3.69
N LEU A 97 -11.63 12.46 -4.60
CA LEU A 97 -11.75 11.01 -4.54
C LEU A 97 -12.33 10.52 -3.19
N GLN A 98 -13.31 11.25 -2.65
CA GLN A 98 -13.96 10.90 -1.37
C GLN A 98 -14.99 9.79 -1.53
N ILE A 99 -15.31 9.42 -2.75
CA ILE A 99 -16.19 8.33 -3.14
C ILE A 99 -15.52 7.48 -4.19
N GLY A 100 -15.93 6.24 -4.31
CA GLY A 100 -15.45 5.34 -5.36
C GLY A 100 -15.52 3.87 -4.94
N PRO A 101 -15.39 2.96 -5.91
CA PRO A 101 -15.39 1.53 -5.64
C PRO A 101 -14.23 1.15 -4.72
N HIS A 102 -14.49 0.24 -3.78
CA HIS A 102 -13.46 -0.28 -2.88
C HIS A 102 -12.24 -0.84 -3.63
N GLN A 103 -12.47 -1.50 -4.77
CA GLN A 103 -11.44 -2.15 -5.56
C GLN A 103 -10.43 -1.16 -6.18
N THR A 104 -10.81 0.10 -6.36
CA THR A 104 -9.95 1.13 -6.97
C THR A 104 -9.30 2.07 -5.97
N GLN A 105 -9.54 1.92 -4.68
CA GLN A 105 -8.97 2.79 -3.64
C GLN A 105 -7.43 2.82 -3.68
N ILE A 106 -6.79 1.70 -4.00
CA ILE A 106 -5.32 1.64 -4.13
C ILE A 106 -4.78 2.58 -5.21
N LEU A 107 -5.57 2.90 -6.25
CA LEU A 107 -5.18 3.85 -7.28
C LEU A 107 -5.09 5.27 -6.70
N GLY A 108 -5.98 5.62 -5.75
CA GLY A 108 -5.90 6.88 -5.02
C GLY A 108 -4.58 7.02 -4.27
N LEU A 109 -4.20 6.02 -3.48
CA LEU A 109 -2.89 5.97 -2.83
C LEU A 109 -1.75 6.14 -3.85
N TYR A 110 -1.80 5.39 -4.96
CA TYR A 110 -0.73 5.38 -5.95
C TYR A 110 -0.55 6.72 -6.66
N ILE A 111 -1.60 7.50 -6.86
CA ILE A 111 -1.53 8.87 -7.38
C ILE A 111 -0.64 9.73 -6.47
N PHE A 112 -0.88 9.72 -5.16
CA PHE A 112 -0.10 10.51 -4.20
C PHE A 112 1.35 10.01 -4.10
N LEU A 113 1.58 8.71 -4.12
CA LEU A 113 2.94 8.14 -4.15
C LEU A 113 3.72 8.56 -5.39
N LEU A 114 3.07 8.62 -6.57
CA LEU A 114 3.69 9.14 -7.79
C LEU A 114 4.00 10.64 -7.70
N LEU A 115 3.13 11.43 -7.08
CA LEU A 115 3.35 12.87 -6.87
C LEU A 115 4.53 13.14 -5.93
N LEU A 116 4.76 12.27 -4.92
CA LEU A 116 5.89 12.35 -4.00
C LEU A 116 7.18 11.76 -4.57
N SER A 117 7.10 10.89 -5.58
CA SER A 117 8.25 10.17 -6.14
C SER A 117 9.39 11.06 -6.63
N PRO A 118 9.17 12.26 -7.25
CA PRO A 118 10.26 13.15 -7.62
C PRO A 118 11.12 13.60 -6.45
N LEU A 119 10.51 13.87 -5.29
CA LEU A 119 11.22 14.21 -4.06
C LEU A 119 12.12 13.04 -3.62
N PHE A 120 11.57 11.83 -3.58
CA PHE A 120 12.30 10.63 -3.18
C PHE A 120 13.45 10.32 -4.14
N LEU A 121 13.21 10.41 -5.46
CA LEU A 121 14.25 10.23 -6.47
C LEU A 121 15.34 11.28 -6.39
N GLY A 122 14.99 12.54 -6.10
CA GLY A 122 15.96 13.61 -5.89
C GLY A 122 16.87 13.37 -4.68
N MET A 123 16.32 12.82 -3.58
CA MET A 123 17.11 12.42 -2.42
C MET A 123 18.03 11.24 -2.76
N LEU A 124 17.55 10.22 -3.47
CA LEU A 124 18.35 9.07 -3.89
C LEU A 124 19.47 9.48 -4.85
N GLN A 125 19.19 10.38 -5.81
CA GLN A 125 20.20 10.91 -6.72
C GLN A 125 21.35 11.64 -6.02
N LYS A 126 21.04 12.31 -4.90
CA LYS A 126 22.02 12.98 -4.05
C LYS A 126 22.74 12.06 -3.05
N GLY A 127 22.40 10.77 -3.02
CA GLY A 127 22.94 9.79 -2.08
C GLY A 127 22.35 9.84 -0.67
N TYR A 128 21.22 10.54 -0.46
CA TYR A 128 20.57 10.71 0.84
C TYR A 128 19.63 9.55 1.20
N VAL A 129 20.02 8.31 0.90
CA VAL A 129 19.19 7.12 1.15
C VAL A 129 18.85 6.93 2.62
N TYR A 130 19.81 7.11 3.53
CA TYR A 130 19.59 6.95 4.97
C TYR A 130 18.65 8.02 5.53
N TRP A 131 18.74 9.25 5.03
CA TRP A 131 17.82 10.32 5.38
C TRP A 131 16.41 10.05 4.87
N LEU A 132 16.30 9.55 3.64
CA LEU A 132 15.01 9.19 3.06
C LEU A 132 14.33 8.06 3.86
N LEU A 133 15.08 7.00 4.16
CA LEU A 133 14.56 5.87 4.96
C LEU A 133 14.22 6.31 6.39
N GLY A 134 15.09 7.10 7.03
CA GLY A 134 14.87 7.62 8.39
C GLY A 134 13.64 8.50 8.47
N LEU A 135 13.48 9.46 7.54
CA LEU A 135 12.30 10.33 7.49
C LEU A 135 11.03 9.54 7.22
N SER A 136 11.07 8.60 6.25
CA SER A 136 9.94 7.75 5.92
C SER A 136 9.52 6.87 7.11
N LEU A 137 10.49 6.31 7.85
CA LEU A 137 10.25 5.55 9.07
C LEU A 137 9.67 6.42 10.19
N LEU A 138 10.16 7.65 10.36
CA LEU A 138 9.61 8.59 11.35
C LEU A 138 8.17 8.96 11.05
N VAL A 139 7.83 9.21 9.77
CA VAL A 139 6.45 9.48 9.35
C VAL A 139 5.56 8.27 9.60
N TYR A 140 6.03 7.06 9.27
CA TYR A 140 5.35 5.81 9.55
C TYR A 140 5.11 5.60 11.05
N GLY A 141 6.18 5.72 11.87
CA GLY A 141 6.11 5.56 13.33
C GLY A 141 5.21 6.60 13.98
N GLY A 142 5.29 7.87 13.54
CA GLY A 142 4.40 8.93 13.98
C GLY A 142 2.93 8.61 13.69
N TRP A 143 2.64 8.07 12.52
CA TRP A 143 1.28 7.65 12.17
C TRP A 143 0.80 6.46 13.04
N GLN A 144 1.65 5.50 13.35
CA GLN A 144 1.31 4.39 14.25
C GLN A 144 0.94 4.88 15.67
N MET A 145 1.56 5.97 16.13
CA MET A 145 1.29 6.56 17.44
C MET A 145 0.06 7.47 17.43
N TRP A 146 -0.12 8.25 16.35
CA TRP A 146 -1.22 9.20 16.16
C TRP A 146 -1.79 9.06 14.74
N PRO A 147 -2.75 8.15 14.55
CA PRO A 147 -3.35 7.93 13.24
C PRO A 147 -4.12 9.16 12.77
N VAL A 148 -3.61 9.82 11.75
CA VAL A 148 -4.26 10.96 11.09
C VAL A 148 -4.35 10.72 9.59
N ARG A 149 -5.40 11.23 8.97
CA ARG A 149 -5.52 11.19 7.51
C ARG A 149 -4.80 12.38 6.90
N ALA A 150 -3.91 12.12 5.95
CA ALA A 150 -3.19 13.16 5.22
C ALA A 150 -4.06 13.85 4.17
N THR A 151 -5.08 13.14 3.67
CA THR A 151 -5.99 13.62 2.63
C THR A 151 -7.45 13.33 2.98
N PRO A 152 -8.42 14.06 2.43
CA PRO A 152 -9.83 13.75 2.61
C PRO A 152 -10.31 12.56 1.76
N SER A 153 -9.44 11.96 0.95
CA SER A 153 -9.78 10.89 0.01
C SER A 153 -10.21 9.61 0.71
N GLN A 154 -11.10 8.85 0.08
CA GLN A 154 -11.66 7.60 0.63
C GLN A 154 -10.59 6.50 0.82
N PHE A 155 -9.54 6.50 0.00
CA PHE A 155 -8.50 5.48 0.11
C PHE A 155 -7.77 5.50 1.47
N GLU A 156 -7.76 6.63 2.17
CA GLU A 156 -7.12 6.76 3.50
C GLU A 156 -7.72 5.84 4.57
N PHE A 157 -8.94 5.37 4.38
CA PHE A 157 -9.54 4.38 5.31
C PHE A 157 -8.92 2.98 5.14
N ALA A 158 -8.55 2.60 3.93
CA ALA A 158 -7.96 1.29 3.63
C ALA A 158 -6.44 1.33 3.51
N PHE A 159 -5.89 2.47 3.06
CA PHE A 159 -4.48 2.66 2.72
C PHE A 159 -3.97 4.03 3.19
N PRO A 160 -3.83 4.28 4.51
CA PRO A 160 -3.33 5.55 5.03
C PRO A 160 -1.99 5.94 4.39
N LEU A 161 -1.95 7.08 3.70
CA LEU A 161 -0.78 7.53 2.93
C LEU A 161 0.49 7.57 3.78
N LEU A 162 0.39 8.11 5.00
CA LEU A 162 1.53 8.27 5.91
C LEU A 162 2.11 6.93 6.39
N ALA A 163 1.29 5.87 6.46
CA ALA A 163 1.77 4.54 6.77
C ALA A 163 2.31 3.83 5.50
N TRP A 164 1.54 3.84 4.43
CA TRP A 164 1.83 3.07 3.22
C TRP A 164 2.99 3.62 2.38
N GLN A 165 3.33 4.92 2.53
CA GLN A 165 4.51 5.48 1.88
C GLN A 165 5.81 4.77 2.31
N PHE A 166 5.86 4.20 3.53
CA PHE A 166 7.07 3.55 4.03
C PHE A 166 7.46 2.32 3.20
N ILE A 167 6.52 1.42 2.92
CA ILE A 167 6.80 0.24 2.10
C ILE A 167 7.08 0.61 0.63
N PHE A 168 6.49 1.69 0.14
CA PHE A 168 6.82 2.21 -1.19
C PHE A 168 8.25 2.75 -1.27
N VAL A 169 8.68 3.51 -0.26
CA VAL A 169 10.05 4.03 -0.15
C VAL A 169 11.05 2.90 0.02
N LEU A 170 10.76 1.88 0.86
CA LEU A 170 11.58 0.68 0.97
C LEU A 170 11.75 -0.01 -0.39
N GLY A 171 10.65 -0.20 -1.12
CA GLY A 171 10.70 -0.75 -2.48
C GLY A 171 11.56 0.11 -3.40
N MET A 172 11.38 1.44 -3.38
CA MET A 172 12.13 2.36 -4.25
C MET A 172 13.63 2.34 -3.94
N CYS A 173 14.02 2.36 -2.65
CA CYS A 173 15.42 2.23 -2.25
C CYS A 173 16.01 0.88 -2.68
N SER A 174 15.27 -0.22 -2.49
CA SER A 174 15.70 -1.56 -2.91
C SER A 174 15.89 -1.65 -4.41
N GLY A 175 14.99 -1.06 -5.21
CA GLY A 175 15.12 -0.99 -6.66
C GLY A 175 16.30 -0.11 -7.12
N TRP A 176 16.55 1.00 -6.41
CA TRP A 176 17.68 1.88 -6.70
C TRP A 176 19.03 1.22 -6.43
N TYR A 177 19.16 0.48 -5.34
CA TYR A 177 20.38 -0.22 -4.92
C TYR A 177 20.36 -1.72 -5.25
N LYS A 178 19.58 -2.12 -6.26
CA LYS A 178 19.38 -3.51 -6.65
C LYS A 178 20.68 -4.31 -6.79
N GLU A 179 21.67 -3.77 -7.51
CA GLU A 179 22.93 -4.48 -7.76
C GLU A 179 23.75 -4.65 -6.48
N ASP A 180 23.73 -3.66 -5.61
CA ASP A 180 24.40 -3.70 -4.32
C ASP A 180 23.78 -4.74 -3.39
N LEU A 181 22.42 -4.83 -3.39
CA LEU A 181 21.68 -5.84 -2.64
C LEU A 181 21.95 -7.26 -3.14
N ILE A 182 21.97 -7.47 -4.45
CA ILE A 182 22.32 -8.77 -5.05
C ILE A 182 23.76 -9.16 -4.69
N SER A 183 24.69 -8.22 -4.78
CA SER A 183 26.09 -8.43 -4.40
C SER A 183 26.21 -8.82 -2.93
N PHE A 184 25.53 -8.08 -2.04
CA PHE A 184 25.50 -8.41 -0.61
C PHE A 184 24.91 -9.80 -0.35
N ALA A 185 23.78 -10.15 -0.99
CA ALA A 185 23.13 -11.46 -0.81
C ALA A 185 24.04 -12.65 -1.16
N ARG A 186 25.03 -12.46 -2.05
CA ARG A 186 26.03 -13.50 -2.42
C ARG A 186 27.11 -13.68 -1.36
N THR A 187 27.31 -12.74 -0.45
CA THR A 187 28.29 -12.84 0.64
C THR A 187 27.85 -13.87 1.69
N PRO A 188 28.77 -14.44 2.48
CA PRO A 188 28.41 -15.31 3.61
C PRO A 188 27.44 -14.64 4.60
N ALA A 189 27.66 -13.37 4.92
CA ALA A 189 26.78 -12.60 5.80
C ALA A 189 25.39 -12.40 5.17
N GLY A 190 25.32 -12.09 3.89
CA GLY A 190 24.07 -11.94 3.15
C GLY A 190 23.26 -13.23 3.12
N LYS A 191 23.91 -14.39 2.95
CA LYS A 191 23.26 -15.71 3.01
C LYS A 191 22.66 -16.00 4.39
N VAL A 192 23.37 -15.63 5.48
CA VAL A 192 22.84 -15.78 6.84
C VAL A 192 21.61 -14.90 7.04
N VAL A 193 21.67 -13.64 6.60
CA VAL A 193 20.50 -12.73 6.65
C VAL A 193 19.33 -13.30 5.84
N LEU A 194 19.59 -13.84 4.64
CA LEU A 194 18.55 -14.41 3.80
C LEU A 194 17.86 -15.60 4.50
N VAL A 195 18.64 -16.52 5.06
CA VAL A 195 18.11 -17.68 5.81
C VAL A 195 17.28 -17.20 7.02
N ALA A 196 17.74 -16.19 7.75
CA ALA A 196 17.00 -15.61 8.86
C ALA A 196 15.66 -15.01 8.41
N LEU A 197 15.62 -14.27 7.29
CA LEU A 197 14.39 -13.71 6.73
C LEU A 197 13.41 -14.79 6.28
N VAL A 198 13.89 -15.89 5.68
CA VAL A 198 13.06 -17.04 5.32
C VAL A 198 12.45 -17.68 6.57
N ILE A 199 13.26 -17.91 7.61
CA ILE A 199 12.78 -18.47 8.88
C ILE A 199 11.70 -17.56 9.50
N ILE A 200 11.94 -16.24 9.53
CA ILE A 200 10.96 -15.26 10.04
C ILE A 200 9.67 -15.33 9.22
N ALA A 201 9.75 -15.36 7.89
CA ALA A 201 8.56 -15.47 7.03
C ALA A 201 7.77 -16.75 7.30
N LEU A 202 8.46 -17.88 7.50
CA LEU A 202 7.81 -19.16 7.84
C LEU A 202 7.15 -19.11 9.22
N LEU A 203 7.81 -18.53 10.22
CA LEU A 203 7.24 -18.38 11.57
C LEU A 203 6.02 -17.46 11.56
N LEU A 204 6.08 -16.34 10.85
CA LEU A 204 4.94 -15.44 10.72
C LEU A 204 3.79 -16.07 9.93
N GLY A 205 4.12 -16.86 8.88
CA GLY A 205 3.15 -17.66 8.14
C GLY A 205 2.48 -18.71 9.02
N PHE A 206 3.24 -19.35 9.90
CA PHE A 206 2.72 -20.31 10.88
C PHE A 206 1.76 -19.63 11.88
N ILE A 207 2.14 -18.48 12.44
CA ILE A 207 1.27 -17.70 13.33
C ILE A 207 -0.01 -17.26 12.61
N ALA A 208 0.08 -16.88 11.32
CA ALA A 208 -1.07 -16.47 10.53
C ALA A 208 -2.10 -17.59 10.26
N GLN A 209 -1.74 -18.87 10.48
CA GLN A 209 -2.64 -20.02 10.37
C GLN A 209 -3.55 -20.20 11.59
N ASN A 210 -3.55 -19.27 12.54
CA ASN A 210 -4.43 -19.35 13.68
C ASN A 210 -5.90 -19.17 13.31
N HIS A 211 -6.72 -19.76 14.13
CA HIS A 211 -8.15 -20.03 13.99
C HIS A 211 -9.04 -18.85 13.56
N THR A 212 -8.63 -17.62 13.84
CA THR A 212 -9.45 -16.43 13.55
C THR A 212 -9.21 -15.82 12.17
N ASN A 213 -8.36 -16.42 11.34
CA ASN A 213 -8.13 -15.93 10.00
C ASN A 213 -9.28 -16.35 9.07
N PRO A 214 -10.20 -15.44 8.65
CA PRO A 214 -11.39 -15.79 7.85
C PRO A 214 -11.05 -16.18 6.40
N PHE A 215 -9.79 -15.99 5.99
CA PHE A 215 -9.31 -16.32 4.65
C PHE A 215 -8.63 -17.68 4.55
N MET A 216 -8.45 -18.37 5.69
CA MET A 216 -7.85 -19.70 5.73
C MET A 216 -8.90 -20.79 5.66
N PRO A 217 -8.67 -21.85 4.86
CA PRO A 217 -9.52 -23.04 4.89
C PRO A 217 -9.54 -23.65 6.30
N PRO A 218 -10.70 -24.11 6.81
CA PRO A 218 -10.80 -24.70 8.15
C PRO A 218 -9.80 -25.82 8.43
N ALA A 219 -9.46 -26.63 7.41
CA ALA A 219 -8.49 -27.72 7.52
C ALA A 219 -7.04 -27.27 7.77
N LEU A 220 -6.73 -26.00 7.49
CA LEU A 220 -5.39 -25.41 7.68
C LEU A 220 -5.32 -24.52 8.91
N LEU A 221 -6.41 -24.39 9.66
CA LEU A 221 -6.44 -23.58 10.88
C LEU A 221 -5.66 -24.28 11.99
N MET A 222 -4.83 -23.51 12.66
CA MET A 222 -4.08 -23.96 13.83
C MET A 222 -4.68 -23.36 15.11
N HIS A 223 -4.55 -24.10 16.20
CA HIS A 223 -5.06 -23.70 17.53
C HIS A 223 -3.90 -23.42 18.51
N SER A 224 -2.78 -22.89 18.00
CA SER A 224 -1.60 -22.58 18.81
C SER A 224 -1.76 -21.36 19.71
N LEU A 225 -2.65 -20.44 19.33
CA LEU A 225 -3.05 -19.28 20.15
C LEU A 225 -4.56 -19.30 20.36
N SER A 226 -5.02 -18.74 21.49
CA SER A 226 -6.44 -18.53 21.67
C SER A 226 -6.96 -17.52 20.61
N PRO A 227 -8.24 -17.60 20.20
CA PRO A 227 -8.83 -16.62 19.28
C PRO A 227 -8.72 -15.18 19.77
N GLU A 228 -8.84 -14.96 21.07
CA GLU A 228 -8.76 -13.65 21.72
C GLU A 228 -7.35 -13.08 21.66
N ASP A 229 -6.34 -13.88 22.02
CA ASP A 229 -4.92 -13.49 21.98
C ASP A 229 -4.47 -13.21 20.54
N PHE A 230 -4.90 -14.05 19.59
CA PHE A 230 -4.59 -13.82 18.19
C PHE A 230 -5.22 -12.52 17.65
N ASN A 231 -6.48 -12.25 18.00
CA ASN A 231 -7.15 -11.00 17.60
C ASN A 231 -6.47 -9.78 18.23
N ALA A 232 -6.11 -9.83 19.50
CA ALA A 232 -5.38 -8.76 20.17
C ALA A 232 -4.03 -8.49 19.51
N PHE A 233 -3.27 -9.55 19.24
CA PHE A 233 -2.00 -9.46 18.51
C PHE A 233 -2.19 -8.88 17.10
N TYR A 234 -3.16 -9.40 16.34
CA TYR A 234 -3.43 -8.96 14.98
C TYR A 234 -3.79 -7.47 14.90
N HIS A 235 -4.71 -7.02 15.74
CA HIS A 235 -5.15 -5.62 15.73
C HIS A 235 -4.06 -4.65 16.19
N THR A 236 -3.19 -5.08 17.09
CA THR A 236 -2.12 -4.23 17.61
C THR A 236 -0.91 -4.19 16.67
N TRP A 237 -0.47 -5.34 16.13
CA TRP A 237 0.83 -5.47 15.49
C TRP A 237 0.79 -5.83 14.01
N ALA A 238 -0.29 -6.46 13.54
CA ALA A 238 -0.40 -7.01 12.19
C ALA A 238 -1.59 -6.46 11.39
N ALA A 239 -2.25 -5.39 11.87
CA ALA A 239 -3.41 -4.79 11.22
C ALA A 239 -3.12 -4.45 9.75
N LYS A 240 -4.05 -4.86 8.86
CA LYS A 240 -3.86 -4.69 7.41
C LYS A 240 -3.88 -3.23 6.99
N ASN A 241 -4.93 -2.49 7.34
CA ASN A 241 -5.13 -1.13 6.87
C ASN A 241 -4.06 -0.18 7.42
N GLY A 242 -3.76 -0.28 8.71
CA GLY A 242 -2.73 0.51 9.37
C GLY A 242 -1.29 0.06 9.08
N LEU A 243 -1.11 -1.01 8.30
CA LEU A 243 0.20 -1.55 7.99
C LEU A 243 1.04 -1.83 9.24
N GLY A 244 0.48 -2.65 10.17
CA GLY A 244 1.13 -2.95 11.45
C GLY A 244 2.60 -3.39 11.28
N PRO A 245 3.48 -3.15 12.26
CA PRO A 245 4.93 -3.37 12.12
C PRO A 245 5.31 -4.83 11.83
N VAL A 246 4.59 -5.80 12.38
CA VAL A 246 4.80 -7.22 12.06
C VAL A 246 4.44 -7.53 10.62
N ARG A 247 3.41 -6.86 10.08
CA ARG A 247 3.03 -6.98 8.68
C ARG A 247 4.12 -6.42 7.77
N VAL A 248 4.65 -5.24 8.07
CA VAL A 248 5.79 -4.66 7.33
C VAL A 248 6.99 -5.60 7.33
N LEU A 249 7.31 -6.18 8.48
CA LEU A 249 8.38 -7.16 8.59
C LEU A 249 8.13 -8.39 7.70
N ASN A 250 6.92 -8.93 7.73
CA ASN A 250 6.53 -10.05 6.86
C ASN A 250 6.65 -9.70 5.37
N ASP A 251 6.20 -8.51 4.98
CA ASP A 251 6.27 -8.05 3.59
C ASP A 251 7.72 -7.88 3.12
N ILE A 252 8.60 -7.36 3.98
CA ILE A 252 10.05 -7.30 3.71
C ILE A 252 10.64 -8.69 3.54
N CYS A 253 10.33 -9.62 4.46
CA CYS A 253 10.80 -10.99 4.40
C CYS A 253 10.37 -11.69 3.11
N LEU A 254 9.10 -11.58 2.75
CA LEU A 254 8.55 -12.18 1.52
C LEU A 254 9.17 -11.55 0.27
N MET A 255 9.28 -10.20 0.21
CA MET A 255 9.86 -9.52 -0.94
C MET A 255 11.31 -9.94 -1.17
N VAL A 256 12.13 -9.95 -0.10
CA VAL A 256 13.55 -10.35 -0.18
C VAL A 256 13.68 -11.81 -0.59
N THR A 257 12.86 -12.69 0.00
CA THR A 257 12.87 -14.12 -0.32
C THR A 257 12.52 -14.37 -1.78
N VAL A 258 11.42 -13.78 -2.27
CA VAL A 258 10.96 -13.99 -3.66
C VAL A 258 11.92 -13.38 -4.69
N TYR A 259 12.64 -12.31 -4.31
CA TYR A 259 13.52 -11.62 -5.24
C TYR A 259 14.95 -12.21 -5.29
N LEU A 260 15.45 -12.76 -4.19
CA LEU A 260 16.86 -13.17 -4.06
C LEU A 260 17.05 -14.72 -4.04
N VAL A 261 15.97 -15.47 -3.86
CA VAL A 261 15.94 -16.93 -3.97
C VAL A 261 15.43 -17.35 -5.34
#